data_4837b0ad5097a253e0010d5ce8f22dba
#
_entry.id   4837b0ad5097a253e0010d5ce8f22dba
#
_cell.length_a   1.000
_cell.length_b   1.000
_cell.length_c   1.000
_cell.angle_alpha   90.00
_cell.angle_beta   90.00
_cell.angle_gamma   90.00
#
_symmetry.space_group_name_H-M   'P 1'
#
loop_
_entity.id
_entity.type
_entity.pdbx_description
1 polymer ?
#
loop_
_entity_poly.entity_id
_entity_poly.type
_entity_poly.pdbx_seq_one_letter_code
_entity_poly.pdbx_strand_id
1 'polypeptide(L)'
;PEYVAAAVSACLAGREGRAYDRDLLKNAFSRSGFTSGYLDGKIDGTMFGVRSEADAEQTKKTLPMLRELYRRERSRVPVKMKLEIEEGGEKLTVMDADGNKAFAYGDAEPQPARTDPTESLHRSLAKTGGTPFAASAEDITVEMDGGPWFVPGSAVNELRREALDALLKKREVLRPWPTTDEHVPALPLRTLPSRRTLRARFENWEQVPERALDGIEYLILPIAQADRVPREWRA
;
A
#
# COMPACT_ATOMS: atom_id res chain seq x y z
N PRO A 1 -3.11 -10.84 -0.79
CA PRO A 1 -3.82 -9.63 -0.33
C PRO A 1 -4.10 -9.64 1.19
N GLU A 2 -4.43 -10.80 1.77
CA GLU A 2 -4.86 -10.93 3.18
C GLU A 2 -3.79 -10.43 4.16
N TYR A 3 -2.54 -10.80 3.96
CA TYR A 3 -1.40 -10.36 4.80
C TYR A 3 -1.20 -8.84 4.73
N VAL A 4 -1.29 -8.29 3.52
CA VAL A 4 -1.20 -6.85 3.30
C VAL A 4 -2.34 -6.13 4.01
N ALA A 5 -3.57 -6.64 3.89
CA ALA A 5 -4.74 -6.07 4.55
C ALA A 5 -4.58 -6.07 6.08
N ALA A 6 -4.07 -7.16 6.68
CA ALA A 6 -3.81 -7.24 8.11
C ALA A 6 -2.77 -6.21 8.56
N ALA A 7 -1.64 -6.13 7.87
CA ALA A 7 -0.56 -5.18 8.19
C ALA A 7 -1.02 -3.72 8.05
N VAL A 8 -1.64 -3.37 6.92
CA VAL A 8 -2.15 -2.01 6.66
C VAL A 8 -3.20 -1.61 7.69
N SER A 9 -4.13 -2.52 8.02
CA SER A 9 -5.16 -2.25 9.04
C SER A 9 -4.56 -1.97 10.42
N ALA A 10 -3.54 -2.73 10.83
CA ALA A 10 -2.84 -2.52 12.10
C ALA A 10 -2.05 -1.20 12.09
N CYS A 11 -1.34 -0.89 11.01
CA CYS A 11 -0.60 0.37 10.86
C CYS A 11 -1.52 1.59 10.92
N LEU A 12 -2.66 1.55 10.24
CA LEU A 12 -3.63 2.64 10.26
C LEU A 12 -4.23 2.83 11.65
N ALA A 13 -4.61 1.74 12.33
CA ALA A 13 -5.11 1.81 13.71
C ALA A 13 -4.08 2.46 14.64
N GLY A 14 -2.79 2.07 14.51
CA GLY A 14 -1.71 2.67 15.30
C GLY A 14 -1.52 4.16 15.03
N ARG A 15 -1.60 4.60 13.77
CA ARG A 15 -1.52 6.04 13.41
C ARG A 15 -2.68 6.85 13.99
N GLU A 16 -3.85 6.26 14.07
CA GLU A 16 -5.07 6.90 14.58
C GLU A 16 -5.21 6.76 16.12
N GLY A 17 -4.23 6.18 16.79
CA GLY A 17 -4.27 5.94 18.24
C GLY A 17 -5.33 4.92 18.67
N ARG A 18 -5.85 4.12 17.73
CA ARG A 18 -6.84 3.08 17.99
C ARG A 18 -6.17 1.74 18.30
N ALA A 19 -6.80 0.94 19.12
CA ALA A 19 -6.37 -0.45 19.32
C ALA A 19 -6.53 -1.25 18.02
N TYR A 20 -5.59 -2.15 17.75
CA TYR A 20 -5.69 -3.13 16.67
C TYR A 20 -5.72 -4.55 17.26
N ASP A 21 -6.31 -5.46 16.50
CA ASP A 21 -6.41 -6.87 16.89
C ASP A 21 -5.05 -7.55 16.66
N ARG A 22 -4.31 -7.74 17.77
CA ARG A 22 -2.99 -8.39 17.76
C ARG A 22 -3.09 -9.87 17.39
N ASP A 23 -4.14 -10.54 17.81
CA ASP A 23 -4.32 -11.96 17.53
C ASP A 23 -4.66 -12.19 16.06
N LEU A 24 -5.49 -11.34 15.48
CA LEU A 24 -5.74 -11.34 14.03
C LEU A 24 -4.45 -11.16 13.24
N LEU A 25 -3.63 -10.18 13.63
CA LEU A 25 -2.34 -9.91 12.99
C LEU A 25 -1.39 -11.10 13.15
N LYS A 26 -1.25 -11.62 14.38
CA LYS A 26 -0.42 -12.78 14.69
C LYS A 26 -0.86 -14.00 13.86
N ASN A 27 -2.13 -14.32 13.84
CA ASN A 27 -2.67 -15.46 13.11
C ASN A 27 -2.54 -15.33 11.60
N ALA A 28 -2.55 -14.08 11.07
CA ALA A 28 -2.30 -13.83 9.66
C ALA A 28 -0.88 -14.20 9.24
N PHE A 29 0.13 -13.91 10.07
CA PHE A 29 1.54 -14.09 9.72
C PHE A 29 2.17 -15.36 10.27
N SER A 30 1.64 -15.92 11.36
CA SER A 30 2.16 -17.14 11.97
C SER A 30 1.67 -18.39 11.25
N ARG A 31 2.59 -19.29 10.93
CA ARG A 31 2.25 -20.65 10.45
C ARG A 31 2.44 -21.72 11.53
N SER A 32 3.34 -21.45 12.48
CA SER A 32 3.73 -22.40 13.53
C SER A 32 4.32 -21.69 14.75
N GLY A 33 3.93 -20.44 14.98
CA GLY A 33 4.47 -19.56 16.02
C GLY A 33 5.43 -18.50 15.49
N PHE A 34 5.99 -17.75 16.43
CA PHE A 34 7.04 -16.77 16.18
C PHE A 34 8.27 -17.14 17.00
N THR A 35 9.44 -16.75 16.52
CA THR A 35 10.70 -16.90 17.21
C THR A 35 11.39 -15.55 17.36
N SER A 36 12.07 -15.35 18.50
CA SER A 36 12.98 -14.23 18.72
C SER A 36 14.45 -14.63 18.49
N GLY A 37 14.71 -15.85 18.00
CA GLY A 37 16.05 -16.40 17.91
C GLY A 37 17.08 -15.50 17.25
N TYR A 38 16.72 -14.83 16.15
CA TYR A 38 17.62 -13.86 15.50
C TYR A 38 17.90 -12.63 16.38
N LEU A 39 16.89 -12.15 17.09
CA LEU A 39 17.03 -11.00 18.00
C LEU A 39 17.90 -11.38 19.22
N ASP A 40 17.69 -12.58 19.75
CA ASP A 40 18.40 -13.08 20.94
C ASP A 40 19.76 -13.71 20.61
N GLY A 41 20.13 -13.78 19.33
CA GLY A 41 21.36 -14.43 18.87
C GLY A 41 21.37 -15.96 19.03
N LYS A 42 20.21 -16.57 19.26
CA LYS A 42 20.06 -18.05 19.39
C LYS A 42 19.54 -18.62 18.07
N ILE A 43 20.48 -18.96 17.20
CA ILE A 43 20.17 -19.49 15.87
C ILE A 43 20.36 -21.01 15.92
N ASP A 44 19.30 -21.73 16.26
CA ASP A 44 19.29 -23.18 16.39
C ASP A 44 17.97 -23.81 15.91
N GLY A 45 17.84 -25.13 16.10
CA GLY A 45 16.66 -25.89 15.68
C GLY A 45 15.35 -25.47 16.35
N THR A 46 15.39 -24.75 17.48
CA THR A 46 14.20 -24.25 18.18
C THR A 46 13.50 -23.12 17.44
N MET A 47 14.16 -22.51 16.44
CA MET A 47 13.57 -21.50 15.57
C MET A 47 12.56 -22.07 14.58
N PHE A 48 12.58 -23.38 14.34
CA PHE A 48 11.65 -24.06 13.45
C PHE A 48 10.46 -24.57 14.24
N GLY A 49 9.30 -23.94 14.00
CA GLY A 49 8.05 -24.43 14.58
C GLY A 49 7.47 -25.60 13.79
N VAL A 50 6.68 -26.43 14.48
CA VAL A 50 5.90 -27.50 13.86
C VAL A 50 4.46 -27.03 13.74
N ARG A 51 3.92 -27.05 12.52
CA ARG A 51 2.52 -26.66 12.28
C ARG A 51 1.58 -27.71 12.86
N SER A 52 0.69 -27.29 13.75
CA SER A 52 -0.35 -28.12 14.33
C SER A 52 -1.66 -28.05 13.53
N GLU A 53 -2.59 -28.98 13.80
CA GLU A 53 -3.95 -28.90 13.25
C GLU A 53 -4.68 -27.64 13.74
N ALA A 54 -4.44 -27.23 14.98
CA ALA A 54 -4.99 -26.01 15.56
C ALA A 54 -4.55 -24.76 14.79
N ASP A 55 -3.28 -24.67 14.38
CA ASP A 55 -2.77 -23.58 13.55
C ASP A 55 -3.46 -23.53 12.19
N ALA A 56 -3.71 -24.71 11.60
CA ALA A 56 -4.39 -24.81 10.31
C ALA A 56 -5.86 -24.36 10.42
N GLU A 57 -6.55 -24.75 11.50
CA GLU A 57 -7.93 -24.35 11.76
C GLU A 57 -8.04 -22.85 12.05
N GLN A 58 -7.11 -22.31 12.83
CA GLN A 58 -7.04 -20.87 13.10
C GLN A 58 -6.83 -20.06 11.81
N THR A 59 -5.97 -20.51 10.91
CA THR A 59 -5.77 -19.89 9.59
C THR A 59 -7.07 -19.90 8.79
N LYS A 60 -7.81 -21.01 8.77
CA LYS A 60 -9.11 -21.10 8.06
C LYS A 60 -10.13 -20.10 8.59
N LYS A 61 -10.15 -19.84 9.89
CA LYS A 61 -11.06 -18.84 10.52
C LYS A 61 -10.61 -17.41 10.24
N THR A 62 -9.32 -17.16 10.19
CA THR A 62 -8.74 -15.82 10.03
C THR A 62 -8.86 -15.29 8.60
N LEU A 63 -8.64 -16.12 7.58
CA LEU A 63 -8.65 -15.69 6.18
C LEU A 63 -9.94 -14.98 5.73
N PRO A 64 -11.16 -15.48 6.04
CA PRO A 64 -12.39 -14.78 5.68
C PRO A 64 -12.49 -13.39 6.31
N MET A 65 -12.07 -13.24 7.57
CA MET A 65 -12.07 -11.95 8.28
C MET A 65 -11.13 -10.95 7.59
N LEU A 66 -9.95 -11.41 7.17
CA LEU A 66 -8.99 -10.58 6.45
C LEU A 66 -9.51 -10.15 5.07
N ARG A 67 -10.26 -11.02 4.38
CA ARG A 67 -10.88 -10.70 3.09
C ARG A 67 -11.92 -9.59 3.20
N GLU A 68 -12.66 -9.53 4.29
CA GLU A 68 -13.62 -8.44 4.52
C GLU A 68 -12.94 -7.07 4.66
N LEU A 69 -11.66 -7.01 5.07
CA LEU A 69 -10.93 -5.75 5.21
C LEU A 69 -10.73 -5.01 3.88
N TYR A 70 -10.70 -5.72 2.77
CA TYR A 70 -10.46 -5.14 1.43
C TYR A 70 -11.57 -5.45 0.41
N ARG A 71 -12.68 -6.06 0.87
CA ARG A 71 -13.81 -6.40 0.00
C ARG A 71 -14.52 -5.18 -0.58
N ARG A 72 -14.49 -4.07 0.17
CA ARG A 72 -15.14 -2.82 -0.24
C ARG A 72 -14.12 -1.70 -0.22
N GLU A 73 -14.21 -0.84 -1.24
CA GLU A 73 -13.47 0.41 -1.26
C GLU A 73 -13.82 1.24 -0.02
N ARG A 74 -12.80 1.79 0.63
CA ARG A 74 -12.96 2.67 1.78
C ARG A 74 -12.64 4.09 1.34
N SER A 75 -13.61 4.96 1.40
CA SER A 75 -13.45 6.39 1.13
C SER A 75 -12.52 7.01 2.19
N ARG A 76 -11.32 7.44 1.77
CA ARG A 76 -10.29 7.98 2.67
C ARG A 76 -9.67 9.27 2.17
N VAL A 77 -9.91 9.62 0.92
CA VAL A 77 -9.37 10.82 0.29
C VAL A 77 -10.41 11.93 0.46
N PRO A 78 -10.16 12.92 1.33
CA PRO A 78 -11.10 14.02 1.48
C PRO A 78 -11.16 14.84 0.19
N VAL A 79 -12.38 15.20 -0.22
CA VAL A 79 -12.62 16.03 -1.39
C VAL A 79 -13.58 17.15 -1.06
N LYS A 80 -13.32 18.32 -1.62
CA LYS A 80 -14.24 19.46 -1.65
C LYS A 80 -14.99 19.45 -2.97
N MET A 81 -16.29 19.74 -2.92
CA MET A 81 -17.16 19.78 -4.07
C MET A 81 -17.83 21.13 -4.18
N LYS A 82 -17.88 21.70 -5.38
CA LYS A 82 -18.63 22.92 -5.69
C LYS A 82 -19.54 22.64 -6.86
N LEU A 83 -20.86 22.66 -6.60
CA LEU A 83 -21.91 22.57 -7.64
C LEU A 83 -22.36 23.98 -7.98
N GLU A 84 -22.23 24.35 -9.23
CA GLU A 84 -22.69 25.62 -9.81
C GLU A 84 -23.87 25.29 -10.74
N ILE A 85 -25.02 25.91 -10.53
CA ILE A 85 -26.20 25.73 -11.34
C ILE A 85 -26.71 27.09 -11.84
N GLU A 86 -26.89 27.20 -13.12
CA GLU A 86 -27.40 28.38 -13.82
C GLU A 86 -28.45 27.95 -14.87
N GLU A 87 -29.15 28.89 -15.48
CA GLU A 87 -30.17 28.60 -16.48
C GLU A 87 -29.67 27.73 -17.63
N GLY A 88 -28.37 27.84 -17.96
CA GLY A 88 -27.75 27.13 -19.07
C GLY A 88 -27.19 25.74 -18.73
N GLY A 89 -27.28 25.28 -17.48
CA GLY A 89 -26.77 23.96 -17.08
C GLY A 89 -26.14 23.91 -15.70
N GLU A 90 -25.54 22.81 -15.41
CA GLU A 90 -24.86 22.58 -14.14
C GLU A 90 -23.40 22.16 -14.35
N LYS A 91 -22.55 22.56 -13.40
CA LYS A 91 -21.13 22.21 -13.35
C LYS A 91 -20.75 21.77 -11.95
N LEU A 92 -20.14 20.61 -11.83
CA LEU A 92 -19.55 20.14 -10.59
C LEU A 92 -18.03 20.21 -10.66
N THR A 93 -17.45 20.93 -9.75
CA THR A 93 -16.00 20.98 -9.53
C THR A 93 -15.65 20.16 -8.29
N VAL A 94 -14.67 19.26 -8.39
CA VAL A 94 -14.15 18.44 -7.27
C VAL A 94 -12.66 18.69 -7.11
N MET A 95 -12.19 18.77 -5.85
CA MET A 95 -10.78 19.00 -5.54
C MET A 95 -10.39 18.19 -4.32
N ASP A 96 -9.25 17.48 -4.39
CA ASP A 96 -8.69 16.74 -3.26
C ASP A 96 -7.71 17.58 -2.43
N ALA A 97 -7.23 17.00 -1.33
CA ALA A 97 -6.27 17.65 -0.43
C ALA A 97 -4.88 17.84 -1.08
N ASP A 98 -4.55 17.09 -2.13
CA ASP A 98 -3.28 17.21 -2.87
C ASP A 98 -3.34 18.31 -3.95
N GLY A 99 -4.49 18.99 -4.08
CA GLY A 99 -4.72 20.07 -5.06
C GLY A 99 -5.08 19.56 -6.46
N ASN A 100 -5.34 18.27 -6.65
CA ASN A 100 -5.87 17.80 -7.92
C ASN A 100 -7.31 18.26 -8.07
N LYS A 101 -7.64 18.84 -9.23
CA LYS A 101 -8.95 19.42 -9.52
C LYS A 101 -9.52 18.82 -10.80
N ALA A 102 -10.76 18.40 -10.73
CA ALA A 102 -11.53 17.94 -11.89
C ALA A 102 -12.92 18.56 -11.89
N PHE A 103 -13.58 18.51 -13.04
CA PHE A 103 -14.93 19.02 -13.21
C PHE A 103 -15.69 18.17 -14.22
N ALA A 104 -17.00 18.17 -14.09
CA ALA A 104 -17.94 17.64 -15.07
C ALA A 104 -19.03 18.66 -15.32
N TYR A 105 -19.62 18.61 -16.50
CA TYR A 105 -20.78 19.41 -16.88
C TYR A 105 -21.99 18.51 -17.02
N GLY A 106 -23.12 18.93 -16.49
CA GLY A 106 -24.39 18.22 -16.69
C GLY A 106 -25.04 18.58 -18.00
N ASP A 107 -25.78 17.61 -18.53
CA ASP A 107 -26.55 17.78 -19.76
C ASP A 107 -28.04 18.08 -19.46
N ALA A 108 -28.45 18.14 -18.18
CA ALA A 108 -29.80 18.43 -17.81
C ALA A 108 -30.08 19.92 -17.90
N GLU A 109 -31.26 20.28 -18.44
CA GLU A 109 -31.72 21.66 -18.38
C GLU A 109 -32.35 21.92 -16.99
N PRO A 110 -31.71 22.79 -16.15
CA PRO A 110 -32.26 23.14 -14.85
C PRO A 110 -33.66 23.79 -15.03
N GLN A 111 -34.59 23.44 -14.16
CA GLN A 111 -35.91 24.01 -14.14
C GLN A 111 -36.15 24.84 -12.88
N PRO A 112 -36.96 25.91 -12.92
CA PRO A 112 -37.27 26.65 -11.71
C PRO A 112 -37.85 25.76 -10.62
N ALA A 113 -37.22 25.74 -9.45
CA ALA A 113 -37.66 24.93 -8.32
C ALA A 113 -38.76 25.63 -7.54
N ARG A 114 -39.71 24.83 -7.04
CA ARG A 114 -40.81 25.35 -6.16
C ARG A 114 -40.35 25.51 -4.72
N THR A 115 -39.30 24.77 -4.31
CA THR A 115 -38.72 24.78 -2.98
C THR A 115 -37.21 24.72 -3.13
N ASP A 116 -36.49 25.26 -2.14
CA ASP A 116 -35.01 25.21 -2.15
C ASP A 116 -34.50 23.75 -2.15
N PRO A 117 -33.80 23.32 -3.21
CA PRO A 117 -33.28 21.96 -3.33
C PRO A 117 -31.91 21.73 -2.67
N THR A 118 -31.31 22.76 -2.08
CA THR A 118 -29.92 22.75 -1.58
C THR A 118 -29.62 21.55 -0.69
N GLU A 119 -30.49 21.26 0.30
CA GLU A 119 -30.28 20.13 1.20
C GLU A 119 -30.29 18.77 0.50
N SER A 120 -31.16 18.61 -0.49
CA SER A 120 -31.23 17.36 -1.27
C SER A 120 -30.06 17.19 -2.19
N LEU A 121 -29.49 18.26 -2.72
CA LEU A 121 -28.29 18.29 -3.53
C LEU A 121 -27.06 17.93 -2.67
N HIS A 122 -26.90 18.54 -1.50
CA HIS A 122 -25.85 18.17 -0.53
C HIS A 122 -25.88 16.67 -0.20
N ARG A 123 -27.07 16.15 0.11
CA ARG A 123 -27.27 14.73 0.42
C ARG A 123 -26.92 13.81 -0.75
N SER A 124 -27.18 14.24 -1.97
CA SER A 124 -26.87 13.48 -3.18
C SER A 124 -25.37 13.51 -3.50
N LEU A 125 -24.72 14.65 -3.33
CA LEU A 125 -23.29 14.82 -3.57
C LEU A 125 -22.44 14.10 -2.51
N ALA A 126 -22.87 14.04 -1.26
CA ALA A 126 -22.18 13.33 -0.18
C ALA A 126 -22.12 11.79 -0.34
N LYS A 127 -22.89 11.23 -1.29
CA LYS A 127 -22.93 9.78 -1.56
C LYS A 127 -21.71 9.33 -2.39
N THR A 128 -20.53 9.33 -1.79
CA THR A 128 -19.27 8.94 -2.46
C THR A 128 -18.94 7.44 -2.34
N GLY A 129 -19.84 6.62 -1.81
CA GLY A 129 -19.63 5.19 -1.61
C GLY A 129 -19.23 4.45 -2.90
N GLY A 130 -18.30 3.51 -2.78
CA GLY A 130 -17.72 2.79 -3.93
C GLY A 130 -16.57 3.54 -4.62
N THR A 131 -16.13 4.69 -4.06
CA THR A 131 -14.98 5.45 -4.52
C THR A 131 -13.98 5.65 -3.38
N PRO A 132 -12.70 5.96 -3.66
CA PRO A 132 -11.74 6.27 -2.61
C PRO A 132 -12.01 7.63 -1.92
N PHE A 133 -12.95 8.42 -2.42
CA PHE A 133 -13.21 9.78 -1.99
C PHE A 133 -14.24 9.86 -0.86
N ALA A 134 -14.02 10.81 0.06
CA ALA A 134 -14.92 11.13 1.15
C ALA A 134 -15.26 12.62 1.12
N ALA A 135 -16.55 12.96 1.15
CA ALA A 135 -17.04 14.32 1.31
C ALA A 135 -18.01 14.39 2.49
N SER A 136 -17.81 15.35 3.37
CA SER A 136 -18.78 15.73 4.40
C SER A 136 -19.71 16.83 3.87
N ALA A 137 -20.78 17.14 4.59
CA ALA A 137 -21.67 18.23 4.21
C ALA A 137 -20.96 19.59 4.18
N GLU A 138 -19.94 19.77 5.01
CA GLU A 138 -19.12 21.00 5.11
C GLU A 138 -18.18 21.19 3.91
N ASP A 139 -17.85 20.08 3.22
CA ASP A 139 -16.98 20.09 2.05
C ASP A 139 -17.74 20.34 0.75
N ILE A 140 -19.06 20.50 0.83
CA ILE A 140 -19.93 20.66 -0.34
C ILE A 140 -20.51 22.07 -0.36
N THR A 141 -20.31 22.79 -1.45
CA THR A 141 -20.89 24.09 -1.70
C THR A 141 -21.84 24.00 -2.90
N VAL A 142 -23.03 24.55 -2.79
CA VAL A 142 -24.00 24.64 -3.87
C VAL A 142 -24.28 26.11 -4.14
N GLU A 143 -24.02 26.56 -5.36
CA GLU A 143 -24.29 27.92 -5.83
C GLU A 143 -25.34 27.86 -6.95
N MET A 144 -26.36 28.73 -6.89
CA MET A 144 -27.40 28.82 -7.88
C MET A 144 -27.50 30.28 -8.33
N ASP A 145 -27.27 30.53 -9.62
CA ASP A 145 -27.47 31.85 -10.19
C ASP A 145 -28.83 31.97 -10.83
N GLY A 146 -29.50 33.09 -10.61
CA GLY A 146 -30.84 33.42 -11.18
C GLY A 146 -32.02 32.76 -10.46
N GLY A 147 -31.83 32.05 -9.34
CA GLY A 147 -32.95 31.51 -8.53
C GLY A 147 -32.74 30.07 -8.06
N PRO A 148 -33.69 29.50 -7.34
CA PRO A 148 -33.62 28.07 -6.99
C PRO A 148 -33.92 27.23 -8.24
N TRP A 149 -32.92 26.36 -8.59
CA TRP A 149 -33.02 25.48 -9.74
C TRP A 149 -33.24 24.03 -9.33
N PHE A 150 -34.18 23.36 -9.97
CA PHE A 150 -34.39 21.93 -9.84
C PHE A 150 -33.57 21.18 -10.88
N VAL A 151 -32.70 20.25 -10.40
CA VAL A 151 -31.98 19.29 -11.22
C VAL A 151 -32.39 17.88 -10.79
N PRO A 152 -32.75 16.99 -11.73
CA PRO A 152 -33.10 15.61 -11.39
C PRO A 152 -31.97 14.91 -10.60
N GLY A 153 -32.33 14.16 -9.57
CA GLY A 153 -31.34 13.46 -8.73
C GLY A 153 -30.49 12.44 -9.49
N SER A 154 -31.00 11.90 -10.62
CA SER A 154 -30.23 11.06 -11.54
C SER A 154 -29.10 11.84 -12.20
N ALA A 155 -29.37 13.05 -12.70
CA ALA A 155 -28.39 13.91 -13.34
C ALA A 155 -27.31 14.34 -12.34
N VAL A 156 -27.66 14.73 -11.12
CA VAL A 156 -26.69 15.05 -10.05
C VAL A 156 -25.81 13.84 -9.70
N ASN A 157 -26.37 12.63 -9.68
CA ASN A 157 -25.61 11.42 -9.42
C ASN A 157 -24.65 11.07 -10.54
N GLU A 158 -25.04 11.30 -11.79
CA GLU A 158 -24.20 11.09 -12.98
C GLU A 158 -23.06 12.09 -12.99
N LEU A 159 -23.36 13.37 -12.85
CA LEU A 159 -22.41 14.47 -12.75
C LEU A 159 -21.36 14.22 -11.65
N ARG A 160 -21.81 13.75 -10.48
CA ARG A 160 -20.90 13.37 -9.39
C ARG A 160 -19.96 12.22 -9.79
N ARG A 161 -20.47 11.16 -10.42
CA ARG A 161 -19.66 10.03 -10.87
C ARG A 161 -18.61 10.47 -11.87
N GLU A 162 -19.00 11.23 -12.88
CA GLU A 162 -18.08 11.73 -13.90
C GLU A 162 -16.99 12.61 -13.31
N ALA A 163 -17.33 13.55 -12.43
CA ALA A 163 -16.36 14.42 -11.78
C ALA A 163 -15.36 13.63 -10.90
N LEU A 164 -15.86 12.65 -10.13
CA LEU A 164 -14.99 11.82 -9.29
C LEU A 164 -14.11 10.86 -10.12
N ASP A 165 -14.63 10.30 -11.21
CA ASP A 165 -13.84 9.48 -12.13
C ASP A 165 -12.75 10.30 -12.84
N ALA A 166 -13.08 11.53 -13.23
CA ALA A 166 -12.09 12.45 -13.80
C ALA A 166 -11.00 12.82 -12.77
N LEU A 167 -11.36 13.01 -11.50
CA LEU A 167 -10.42 13.26 -10.42
C LEU A 167 -9.54 12.03 -10.16
N LEU A 168 -10.11 10.83 -10.16
CA LEU A 168 -9.37 9.58 -9.98
C LEU A 168 -8.32 9.41 -11.08
N LYS A 169 -8.68 9.60 -12.35
CA LYS A 169 -7.74 9.56 -13.48
C LYS A 169 -6.58 10.55 -13.33
N LYS A 170 -6.83 11.75 -12.78
CA LYS A 170 -5.76 12.72 -12.49
C LYS A 170 -4.83 12.26 -11.38
N ARG A 171 -5.36 11.58 -10.37
CA ARG A 171 -4.55 11.01 -9.28
C ARG A 171 -3.69 9.83 -9.72
N GLU A 172 -4.13 9.06 -10.70
CA GLU A 172 -3.42 7.92 -11.26
C GLU A 172 -2.21 8.32 -12.12
N VAL A 173 -2.13 9.57 -12.54
CA VAL A 173 -0.98 10.07 -13.30
C VAL A 173 0.25 10.08 -12.38
N LEU A 174 1.20 9.20 -12.67
CA LEU A 174 2.48 9.15 -11.98
C LEU A 174 3.20 10.48 -12.17
N ARG A 175 3.46 11.19 -11.07
CA ARG A 175 4.34 12.36 -11.11
C ARG A 175 5.75 11.86 -11.44
N PRO A 176 6.39 12.38 -12.49
CA PRO A 176 7.77 12.00 -12.76
C PRO A 176 8.62 12.38 -11.55
N TRP A 177 9.44 11.44 -11.09
CA TRP A 177 10.43 11.76 -10.08
C TRP A 177 11.36 12.85 -10.62
N PRO A 178 11.73 13.84 -9.78
CA PRO A 178 12.74 14.80 -10.21
C PRO A 178 14.01 14.01 -10.56
N THR A 179 14.39 14.04 -11.82
CA THR A 179 15.68 13.50 -12.25
C THR A 179 16.73 14.56 -11.96
N THR A 180 17.76 14.19 -11.24
CA THR A 180 18.96 15.03 -11.14
C THR A 180 19.85 14.71 -12.33
N ASP A 181 20.45 15.73 -12.93
CA ASP A 181 21.49 15.56 -13.94
C ASP A 181 22.82 15.09 -13.32
N GLU A 182 22.80 14.65 -12.07
CA GLU A 182 23.95 14.07 -11.42
C GLU A 182 24.38 12.82 -12.21
N HIS A 183 25.51 12.95 -12.85
CA HIS A 183 26.14 11.86 -13.56
C HIS A 183 26.56 10.80 -12.53
N VAL A 184 25.81 9.73 -12.46
CA VAL A 184 26.25 8.56 -11.69
C VAL A 184 27.54 8.07 -12.37
N PRO A 185 28.69 8.17 -11.72
CA PRO A 185 29.94 7.71 -12.34
C PRO A 185 29.78 6.24 -12.74
N ALA A 186 30.07 5.95 -14.00
CA ALA A 186 30.04 4.57 -14.47
C ALA A 186 30.97 3.75 -13.57
N LEU A 187 30.39 2.76 -12.90
CA LEU A 187 31.21 1.80 -12.15
C LEU A 187 32.22 1.20 -13.13
N PRO A 188 33.53 1.19 -12.77
CA PRO A 188 34.50 0.59 -13.64
C PRO A 188 34.06 -0.84 -13.95
N LEU A 189 33.97 -1.14 -15.24
CA LEU A 189 33.68 -2.49 -15.71
C LEU A 189 34.72 -3.41 -15.07
N ARG A 190 34.30 -4.18 -14.08
CA ARG A 190 35.14 -5.19 -13.48
C ARG A 190 35.43 -6.23 -14.55
N THR A 191 36.65 -6.24 -15.07
CA THR A 191 37.06 -7.29 -15.98
C THR A 191 36.89 -8.61 -15.25
N LEU A 192 36.05 -9.47 -15.78
CA LEU A 192 35.88 -10.81 -15.23
C LEU A 192 37.26 -11.51 -15.28
N PRO A 193 37.66 -12.16 -14.21
CA PRO A 193 38.92 -12.91 -14.23
C PRO A 193 38.86 -13.92 -15.37
N SER A 194 39.95 -14.02 -16.12
CA SER A 194 40.10 -14.93 -17.25
C SER A 194 39.95 -16.41 -16.88
N ARG A 195 40.06 -16.72 -15.61
CA ARG A 195 39.91 -18.06 -15.02
C ARG A 195 38.79 -18.07 -13.98
N ARG A 196 37.92 -19.05 -14.08
CA ARG A 196 36.95 -19.33 -13.01
C ARG A 196 37.68 -19.91 -11.81
N THR A 197 37.48 -19.28 -10.65
CA THR A 197 38.08 -19.74 -9.39
C THR A 197 36.96 -20.19 -8.47
N LEU A 198 37.20 -21.24 -7.69
CA LEU A 198 36.28 -21.75 -6.70
C LEU A 198 36.65 -21.16 -5.33
N ARG A 199 35.69 -20.64 -4.60
CA ARG A 199 35.83 -20.17 -3.22
C ARG A 199 34.85 -20.95 -2.36
N ALA A 200 35.33 -21.54 -1.27
CA ALA A 200 34.47 -22.29 -0.35
C ALA A 200 34.42 -21.57 1.00
N ARG A 201 33.24 -21.41 1.54
CA ARG A 201 32.98 -20.87 2.87
C ARG A 201 32.47 -21.98 3.78
N PHE A 202 33.07 -22.11 4.94
CA PHE A 202 32.67 -23.01 6.01
C PHE A 202 32.39 -22.21 7.29
N GLU A 203 31.43 -22.65 8.09
CA GLU A 203 31.12 -22.00 9.36
C GLU A 203 32.02 -22.45 10.50
N ASN A 204 32.65 -23.63 10.37
CA ASN A 204 33.65 -24.13 11.33
C ASN A 204 34.66 -25.01 10.62
N TRP A 205 35.79 -25.24 11.30
CA TRP A 205 36.94 -26.03 10.78
C TRP A 205 36.59 -27.49 10.50
N GLU A 206 35.70 -28.08 11.28
CA GLU A 206 35.29 -29.48 11.15
C GLU A 206 34.54 -29.78 9.86
N GLN A 207 34.04 -28.74 9.19
CA GLN A 207 33.36 -28.87 7.89
C GLN A 207 34.35 -28.88 6.72
N VAL A 208 35.60 -28.47 6.94
CA VAL A 208 36.63 -28.45 5.91
C VAL A 208 37.02 -29.89 5.58
N PRO A 209 36.82 -30.37 4.35
CA PRO A 209 37.18 -31.74 4.01
C PRO A 209 38.68 -31.93 4.03
N GLU A 210 39.16 -33.08 4.56
CA GLU A 210 40.59 -33.44 4.57
C GLU A 210 41.16 -33.65 3.17
N ARG A 211 40.26 -33.93 2.19
CA ARG A 211 40.63 -34.20 0.79
C ARG A 211 39.72 -33.38 -0.11
N ALA A 212 40.10 -33.23 -1.37
CA ALA A 212 39.33 -32.53 -2.41
C ALA A 212 39.30 -31.00 -2.28
N LEU A 213 40.37 -30.39 -1.81
CA LEU A 213 40.58 -28.94 -1.89
C LEU A 213 41.15 -28.50 -3.26
N ASP A 214 41.37 -29.45 -4.16
CA ASP A 214 41.86 -29.18 -5.50
C ASP A 214 40.91 -28.25 -6.27
N GLY A 215 41.48 -27.16 -6.78
CA GLY A 215 40.73 -26.15 -7.51
C GLY A 215 40.05 -25.07 -6.64
N ILE A 216 40.12 -25.17 -5.32
CA ILE A 216 39.70 -24.11 -4.41
C ILE A 216 40.83 -23.08 -4.26
N GLU A 217 40.57 -21.84 -4.64
CA GLU A 217 41.51 -20.74 -4.53
C GLU A 217 41.58 -20.15 -3.11
N TYR A 218 40.39 -20.03 -2.49
CA TYR A 218 40.26 -19.48 -1.14
C TYR A 218 39.31 -20.30 -0.28
N LEU A 219 39.73 -20.56 0.95
CA LEU A 219 38.86 -21.00 2.03
C LEU A 219 38.51 -19.80 2.90
N ILE A 220 37.22 -19.66 3.17
CA ILE A 220 36.71 -18.58 4.02
C ILE A 220 36.15 -19.21 5.29
N LEU A 221 36.70 -18.80 6.43
CA LEU A 221 36.30 -19.28 7.76
C LEU A 221 36.04 -18.07 8.68
N PRO A 222 35.21 -18.23 9.71
CA PRO A 222 35.07 -17.20 10.75
C PRO A 222 36.44 -16.95 11.43
N ILE A 223 36.72 -15.69 11.77
CA ILE A 223 37.99 -15.30 12.40
C ILE A 223 38.22 -16.06 13.71
N ALA A 224 37.19 -16.45 14.44
CA ALA A 224 37.27 -17.26 15.64
C ALA A 224 37.89 -18.68 15.41
N GLN A 225 37.97 -19.12 14.14
CA GLN A 225 38.56 -20.40 13.74
C GLN A 225 40.01 -20.25 13.21
N ALA A 226 40.54 -19.02 13.20
CA ALA A 226 41.82 -18.73 12.58
C ALA A 226 42.98 -19.54 13.14
N ASP A 227 42.98 -19.85 14.43
CA ASP A 227 44.03 -20.62 15.09
C ASP A 227 44.09 -22.08 14.64
N ARG A 228 42.99 -22.62 14.09
CA ARG A 228 42.92 -23.99 13.60
C ARG A 228 43.44 -24.16 12.17
N VAL A 229 43.54 -23.05 11.43
CA VAL A 229 44.02 -23.08 10.05
C VAL A 229 45.52 -23.32 10.04
N PRO A 230 46.02 -24.33 9.29
CA PRO A 230 47.46 -24.56 9.12
C PRO A 230 48.18 -23.29 8.65
N ARG A 231 49.39 -23.04 9.18
CA ARG A 231 50.10 -21.80 8.85
C ARG A 231 50.42 -21.65 7.37
N GLU A 232 50.67 -22.76 6.69
CA GLU A 232 50.96 -22.85 5.26
C GLU A 232 49.74 -22.48 4.38
N TRP A 233 48.52 -22.44 4.94
CA TRP A 233 47.29 -22.08 4.24
C TRP A 233 46.86 -20.63 4.48
N ARG A 234 47.56 -19.90 5.32
CA ARG A 234 47.26 -18.51 5.64
C ARG A 234 47.83 -17.59 4.56
N ALA A 235 46.97 -16.76 3.95
CA ALA A 235 47.37 -15.76 2.98
C ALA A 235 48.06 -14.55 3.63
#